data_117d20b2236b17452813eecadac92f05
#
_entry.id   117d20b2236b17452813eecadac92f05
#
_cell.length_a   1.000
_cell.length_b   1.000
_cell.length_c   1.000
_cell.angle_alpha   90.00
_cell.angle_beta   90.00
_cell.angle_gamma   90.00
#
_symmetry.space_group_name_H-M   'P 1'
#
loop_
_entity.id
_entity.type
_entity.pdbx_description
1 polymer ?
#
loop_
_entity_poly.entity_id
_entity_poly.type
_entity_poly.pdbx_seq_one_letter_code
_entity_poly.pdbx_strand_id
1 'polypeptide(L)'
;MQTISSAINWWAEDTPDQLALAFGSDRINYRELRDWSERIAQMLIDRGVERGDRVGICAANSMEYCALIHGVLRAGAIVSPLNMRYTRHELAELVEDTSPRLMFADADRAGLVRDLGIPLLALEQVRDLAKGPRVKVDRLPLPDDPVVIIATSGSTAKPKGVVFSNRTMTSYVSGWAFETPEITRGARVIVPAPLNTSAGFVQLVHYSTLGCGLFFESAFDPAVFLDILVREKINGFGAVPLFFERIADSPKFEEADLSAIRVATTGGSSVSRALQDRWARKGIILRQTYGQTECGGNATIMPAKLAAKFPEKCGRGGIFTELAIAGSDGKFLPPGEVGEILMRGPGTMIGYWNNPEATAQTLKDGWLHSGDLGVLDENGLLTFVDRMKDLIISGGLNISAAEVERAVLAFDGVEEVMVIAAKDKKFGETPMAVVYARRPIDVPALIAHCNERLADYKVPRYVVVENEPMPRTATGKLSKPTMRERYKDAAETLPRVR
;
A
#
# COMPACT_ATOMS: atom_id res chain seq x y z
N MET A 1 3.39 -28.20 -0.33
CA MET A 1 3.04 -27.42 -1.55
C MET A 1 3.32 -25.95 -1.28
N GLN A 2 3.65 -25.17 -2.29
CA GLN A 2 3.93 -23.74 -2.14
C GLN A 2 2.61 -22.94 -2.15
N THR A 3 1.88 -22.96 -1.01
CA THR A 3 0.63 -22.21 -0.82
C THR A 3 0.60 -21.55 0.55
N ILE A 4 -0.16 -20.47 0.68
CA ILE A 4 -0.37 -19.75 1.95
C ILE A 4 -0.98 -20.71 3.00
N SER A 5 -1.98 -21.49 2.60
CA SER A 5 -2.63 -22.46 3.49
C SER A 5 -1.69 -23.54 3.99
N SER A 6 -0.68 -23.97 3.18
CA SER A 6 0.30 -24.95 3.64
C SER A 6 1.24 -24.39 4.69
N ALA A 7 1.57 -23.09 4.61
CA ALA A 7 2.36 -22.43 5.65
C ALA A 7 1.59 -22.36 6.98
N ILE A 8 0.30 -21.99 6.94
CA ILE A 8 -0.55 -21.99 8.15
C ILE A 8 -0.66 -23.38 8.77
N ASN A 9 -0.80 -24.44 7.94
CA ASN A 9 -0.81 -25.82 8.45
C ASN A 9 0.50 -26.16 9.14
N TRP A 10 1.63 -25.78 8.54
CA TRP A 10 2.95 -26.06 9.09
C TRP A 10 3.12 -25.43 10.47
N TRP A 11 2.75 -24.14 10.63
CA TRP A 11 2.81 -23.45 11.93
C TRP A 11 1.85 -24.04 12.95
N ALA A 12 0.65 -24.44 12.52
CA ALA A 12 -0.31 -25.10 13.40
C ALA A 12 0.14 -26.49 13.90
N GLU A 13 1.11 -27.11 13.24
CA GLU A 13 1.71 -28.40 13.64
C GLU A 13 3.01 -28.17 14.43
N ASP A 14 3.89 -27.26 13.97
CA ASP A 14 5.20 -27.02 14.59
C ASP A 14 5.11 -26.18 15.87
N THR A 15 4.31 -25.11 15.84
CA THR A 15 4.14 -24.18 16.99
C THR A 15 2.65 -23.86 17.21
N PRO A 16 1.82 -24.87 17.54
CA PRO A 16 0.36 -24.75 17.59
C PRO A 16 -0.16 -23.63 18.51
N ASP A 17 0.50 -23.40 19.63
CA ASP A 17 0.07 -22.45 20.67
C ASP A 17 0.65 -21.05 20.48
N GLN A 18 1.49 -20.84 19.44
CA GLN A 18 2.03 -19.53 19.12
C GLN A 18 0.91 -18.59 18.64
N LEU A 19 0.94 -17.33 19.11
CA LEU A 19 0.02 -16.28 18.69
C LEU A 19 0.04 -16.16 17.16
N ALA A 20 -1.12 -16.21 16.54
CA ALA A 20 -1.33 -15.95 15.11
C ALA A 20 -1.94 -14.57 14.88
N LEU A 21 -3.10 -14.29 15.50
CA LEU A 21 -3.83 -13.03 15.33
C LEU A 21 -4.25 -12.45 16.68
N ALA A 22 -4.19 -11.12 16.76
CA ALA A 22 -4.63 -10.34 17.91
C ALA A 22 -5.46 -9.13 17.43
N PHE A 23 -6.66 -8.95 18.01
CA PHE A 23 -7.54 -7.84 17.71
C PHE A 23 -8.21 -7.37 19.01
N GLY A 24 -7.95 -6.12 19.41
CA GLY A 24 -8.38 -5.65 20.74
C GLY A 24 -7.88 -6.59 21.85
N SER A 25 -8.79 -7.22 22.59
CA SER A 25 -8.50 -8.24 23.61
C SER A 25 -8.46 -9.67 23.07
N ASP A 26 -9.04 -9.91 21.89
CA ASP A 26 -9.17 -11.24 21.31
C ASP A 26 -7.79 -11.72 20.82
N ARG A 27 -7.50 -12.99 21.08
CA ARG A 27 -6.25 -13.67 20.68
C ARG A 27 -6.57 -15.05 20.15
N ILE A 28 -5.96 -15.45 19.03
CA ILE A 28 -5.98 -16.83 18.56
C ILE A 28 -4.55 -17.27 18.19
N ASN A 29 -4.29 -18.54 18.38
CA ASN A 29 -3.05 -19.19 18.00
C ASN A 29 -3.12 -19.81 16.60
N TYR A 30 -1.99 -20.36 16.11
CA TYR A 30 -1.94 -20.95 14.76
C TYR A 30 -2.81 -22.20 14.60
N ARG A 31 -2.98 -23.02 15.64
CA ARG A 31 -3.92 -24.14 15.62
C ARG A 31 -5.36 -23.65 15.42
N GLU A 32 -5.76 -22.67 16.21
CA GLU A 32 -7.10 -22.06 16.12
C GLU A 32 -7.35 -21.41 14.78
N LEU A 33 -6.36 -20.68 14.22
CA LEU A 33 -6.45 -20.06 12.90
C LEU A 33 -6.64 -21.12 11.80
N ARG A 34 -5.84 -22.21 11.84
CA ARG A 34 -6.00 -23.33 10.90
C ARG A 34 -7.41 -23.93 11.00
N ASP A 35 -7.83 -24.30 12.19
CA ASP A 35 -9.11 -25.01 12.40
C ASP A 35 -10.30 -24.10 12.04
N TRP A 36 -10.21 -22.81 12.35
CA TRP A 36 -11.23 -21.84 11.95
C TRP A 36 -11.29 -21.69 10.43
N SER A 37 -10.12 -21.50 9.77
CA SER A 37 -10.06 -21.39 8.30
C SER A 37 -10.52 -22.65 7.58
N GLU A 38 -10.33 -23.85 8.17
CA GLU A 38 -10.86 -25.12 7.62
C GLU A 38 -12.41 -25.15 7.70
N ARG A 39 -13.00 -24.73 8.82
CA ARG A 39 -14.48 -24.65 8.95
C ARG A 39 -15.08 -23.60 8.02
N ILE A 40 -14.42 -22.45 7.86
CA ILE A 40 -14.85 -21.42 6.88
C ILE A 40 -14.78 -21.99 5.45
N ALA A 41 -13.69 -22.65 5.08
CA ALA A 41 -13.52 -23.23 3.76
C ALA A 41 -14.61 -24.27 3.47
N GLN A 42 -14.93 -25.15 4.44
CA GLN A 42 -16.02 -26.12 4.30
C GLN A 42 -17.37 -25.41 4.12
N MET A 43 -17.66 -24.38 4.92
CA MET A 43 -18.88 -23.60 4.80
C MET A 43 -19.03 -22.96 3.41
N LEU A 44 -17.92 -22.45 2.83
CA LEU A 44 -17.92 -21.89 1.48
C LEU A 44 -18.20 -22.97 0.42
N ILE A 45 -17.56 -24.15 0.54
CA ILE A 45 -17.75 -25.29 -0.36
C ILE A 45 -19.21 -25.77 -0.30
N ASP A 46 -19.77 -25.91 0.90
CA ASP A 46 -21.18 -26.34 1.10
C ASP A 46 -22.18 -25.33 0.49
N ARG A 47 -21.78 -24.07 0.33
CA ARG A 47 -22.54 -23.01 -0.38
C ARG A 47 -22.26 -22.97 -1.88
N GLY A 48 -21.56 -23.94 -2.43
CA GLY A 48 -21.28 -24.05 -3.85
C GLY A 48 -20.17 -23.13 -4.36
N VAL A 49 -19.27 -22.68 -3.48
CA VAL A 49 -18.06 -21.98 -3.91
C VAL A 49 -17.06 -22.98 -4.47
N GLU A 50 -16.67 -22.81 -5.71
CA GLU A 50 -15.72 -23.66 -6.41
C GLU A 50 -14.31 -23.05 -6.46
N ARG A 51 -13.33 -23.85 -6.89
CA ARG A 51 -11.96 -23.35 -7.12
C ARG A 51 -11.97 -22.25 -8.17
N GLY A 52 -11.32 -21.12 -7.87
CA GLY A 52 -11.25 -19.96 -8.74
C GLY A 52 -12.47 -19.04 -8.65
N ASP A 53 -13.51 -19.39 -7.90
CA ASP A 53 -14.60 -18.47 -7.59
C ASP A 53 -14.12 -17.32 -6.74
N ARG A 54 -14.72 -16.15 -6.92
CA ARG A 54 -14.43 -14.94 -6.16
C ARG A 54 -15.38 -14.85 -4.97
N VAL A 55 -14.80 -14.48 -3.83
CA VAL A 55 -15.54 -14.16 -2.61
C VAL A 55 -15.31 -12.68 -2.31
N GLY A 56 -16.36 -11.88 -2.43
CA GLY A 56 -16.33 -10.45 -2.17
C GLY A 56 -16.36 -10.16 -0.66
N ILE A 57 -15.58 -9.18 -0.19
CA ILE A 57 -15.57 -8.81 1.23
C ILE A 57 -15.57 -7.29 1.35
N CYS A 58 -16.65 -6.73 1.94
CA CYS A 58 -16.83 -5.29 2.20
C CYS A 58 -16.94 -5.05 3.70
N ALA A 59 -15.81 -4.87 4.38
CA ALA A 59 -15.78 -4.77 5.83
C ALA A 59 -14.57 -3.98 6.34
N ALA A 60 -14.66 -3.49 7.58
CA ALA A 60 -13.50 -3.00 8.34
C ALA A 60 -12.63 -4.17 8.79
N ASN A 61 -11.39 -3.86 9.21
CA ASN A 61 -10.52 -4.86 9.81
C ASN A 61 -11.20 -5.49 11.03
N SER A 62 -11.17 -6.81 11.09
CA SER A 62 -11.66 -7.59 12.23
C SER A 62 -10.99 -8.96 12.24
N MET A 63 -11.13 -9.69 13.34
CA MET A 63 -10.65 -11.07 13.47
C MET A 63 -11.34 -11.97 12.44
N GLU A 64 -12.65 -11.78 12.24
CA GLU A 64 -13.46 -12.51 11.27
C GLU A 64 -12.99 -12.28 9.83
N TYR A 65 -12.61 -11.05 9.51
CA TYR A 65 -12.11 -10.73 8.18
C TYR A 65 -10.77 -11.45 7.92
N CYS A 66 -9.84 -11.43 8.88
CA CYS A 66 -8.58 -12.17 8.76
C CYS A 66 -8.82 -13.67 8.58
N ALA A 67 -9.68 -14.26 9.42
CA ALA A 67 -10.02 -15.69 9.34
C ALA A 67 -10.72 -16.04 8.02
N LEU A 68 -11.64 -15.19 7.54
CA LEU A 68 -12.34 -15.37 6.26
C LEU A 68 -11.36 -15.37 5.09
N ILE A 69 -10.38 -14.44 5.05
CA ILE A 69 -9.34 -14.45 4.02
C ILE A 69 -8.65 -15.83 3.99
N HIS A 70 -8.16 -16.33 5.12
CA HIS A 70 -7.52 -17.64 5.18
C HIS A 70 -8.46 -18.79 4.80
N GLY A 71 -9.75 -18.70 5.14
CA GLY A 71 -10.77 -19.69 4.73
C GLY A 71 -11.02 -19.70 3.22
N VAL A 72 -11.13 -18.52 2.60
CA VAL A 72 -11.27 -18.37 1.13
C VAL A 72 -10.07 -18.97 0.41
N LEU A 73 -8.85 -18.64 0.85
CA LEU A 73 -7.60 -19.19 0.28
C LEU A 73 -7.54 -20.71 0.42
N ARG A 74 -8.01 -21.25 1.55
CA ARG A 74 -8.05 -22.69 1.79
C ARG A 74 -9.08 -23.41 0.92
N ALA A 75 -10.20 -22.78 0.61
CA ALA A 75 -11.18 -23.30 -0.33
C ALA A 75 -10.67 -23.30 -1.80
N GLY A 76 -9.52 -22.72 -2.07
CA GLY A 76 -9.02 -22.52 -3.44
C GLY A 76 -9.76 -21.42 -4.18
N ALA A 77 -10.49 -20.57 -3.47
CA ALA A 77 -11.21 -19.42 -4.00
C ALA A 77 -10.36 -18.15 -3.95
N ILE A 78 -10.83 -17.11 -4.62
CA ILE A 78 -10.13 -15.83 -4.79
C ILE A 78 -10.76 -14.78 -3.87
N VAL A 79 -9.95 -14.11 -3.05
CA VAL A 79 -10.41 -12.99 -2.25
C VAL A 79 -10.60 -11.76 -3.17
N SER A 80 -11.78 -11.15 -3.13
CA SER A 80 -12.08 -9.87 -3.78
C SER A 80 -12.39 -8.81 -2.71
N PRO A 81 -11.37 -8.14 -2.16
CA PRO A 81 -11.55 -7.16 -1.11
C PRO A 81 -12.12 -5.88 -1.71
N LEU A 82 -13.28 -5.46 -1.24
CA LEU A 82 -13.98 -4.26 -1.69
C LEU A 82 -13.63 -3.09 -0.79
N ASN A 83 -13.11 -2.02 -1.37
CA ASN A 83 -12.73 -0.85 -0.60
C ASN A 83 -13.98 -0.11 -0.10
N MET A 84 -14.15 -0.05 1.22
CA MET A 84 -15.29 0.57 1.89
C MET A 84 -15.39 2.10 1.71
N ARG A 85 -14.39 2.74 1.11
CA ARG A 85 -14.40 4.17 0.75
C ARG A 85 -14.92 4.43 -0.66
N TYR A 86 -15.12 3.37 -1.44
CA TYR A 86 -15.73 3.50 -2.77
C TYR A 86 -17.22 3.82 -2.64
N THR A 87 -17.70 4.59 -3.59
CA THR A 87 -19.13 4.82 -3.75
C THR A 87 -19.85 3.53 -4.14
N ARG A 88 -21.17 3.48 -3.94
CA ARG A 88 -21.98 2.34 -4.39
C ARG A 88 -21.79 2.07 -5.89
N HIS A 89 -21.64 3.11 -6.72
CA HIS A 89 -21.43 2.97 -8.15
C HIS A 89 -20.09 2.26 -8.45
N GLU A 90 -18.99 2.72 -7.85
CA GLU A 90 -17.68 2.09 -8.00
C GLU A 90 -17.67 0.64 -7.50
N LEU A 91 -18.36 0.36 -6.40
CA LEU A 91 -18.52 -1.01 -5.87
C LEU A 91 -19.32 -1.90 -6.84
N ALA A 92 -20.39 -1.36 -7.46
CA ALA A 92 -21.18 -2.09 -8.44
C ALA A 92 -20.34 -2.46 -9.68
N GLU A 93 -19.53 -1.55 -10.20
CA GLU A 93 -18.62 -1.82 -11.32
C GLU A 93 -17.59 -2.92 -10.98
N LEU A 94 -17.01 -2.88 -9.76
CA LEU A 94 -16.07 -3.90 -9.33
C LEU A 94 -16.73 -5.28 -9.13
N VAL A 95 -17.94 -5.31 -8.59
CA VAL A 95 -18.73 -6.54 -8.41
C VAL A 95 -19.14 -7.13 -9.76
N GLU A 96 -19.53 -6.29 -10.73
CA GLU A 96 -19.81 -6.72 -12.10
C GLU A 96 -18.56 -7.34 -12.75
N ASP A 97 -17.40 -6.67 -12.68
CA ASP A 97 -16.13 -7.13 -13.27
C ASP A 97 -15.63 -8.43 -12.63
N THR A 98 -15.65 -8.51 -11.29
CA THR A 98 -15.14 -9.69 -10.57
C THR A 98 -16.16 -10.81 -10.46
N SER A 99 -17.47 -10.53 -10.60
CA SER A 99 -18.58 -11.47 -10.51
C SER A 99 -18.42 -12.47 -9.34
N PRO A 100 -18.41 -12.00 -8.08
CA PRO A 100 -18.20 -12.88 -6.95
C PRO A 100 -19.37 -13.86 -6.78
N ARG A 101 -19.06 -15.11 -6.42
CA ARG A 101 -20.05 -16.14 -6.14
C ARG A 101 -20.85 -15.85 -4.88
N LEU A 102 -20.17 -15.22 -3.91
CA LEU A 102 -20.70 -14.92 -2.59
C LEU A 102 -20.00 -13.64 -2.07
N MET A 103 -20.73 -12.84 -1.28
CA MET A 103 -20.16 -11.68 -0.61
C MET A 103 -20.37 -11.73 0.90
N PHE A 104 -19.45 -11.12 1.63
CA PHE A 104 -19.54 -10.83 3.06
C PHE A 104 -19.46 -9.32 3.30
N ALA A 105 -20.26 -8.83 4.23
CA ALA A 105 -20.13 -7.45 4.70
C ALA A 105 -20.39 -7.42 6.22
N ASP A 106 -19.74 -6.47 6.90
CA ASP A 106 -20.11 -6.11 8.25
C ASP A 106 -21.43 -5.32 8.26
N ALA A 107 -22.04 -5.18 9.44
CA ALA A 107 -23.35 -4.54 9.59
C ALA A 107 -23.39 -3.10 9.05
N ASP A 108 -22.31 -2.33 9.26
CA ASP A 108 -22.21 -0.92 8.84
C ASP A 108 -22.15 -0.76 7.32
N ARG A 109 -21.62 -1.76 6.60
CA ARG A 109 -21.32 -1.70 5.14
C ARG A 109 -22.24 -2.56 4.29
N ALA A 110 -23.04 -3.41 4.92
CA ALA A 110 -24.00 -4.27 4.20
C ALA A 110 -24.91 -3.45 3.26
N GLY A 111 -25.30 -2.24 3.65
CA GLY A 111 -26.11 -1.33 2.82
C GLY A 111 -25.44 -0.88 1.52
N LEU A 112 -24.11 -0.86 1.45
CA LEU A 112 -23.37 -0.48 0.23
C LEU A 112 -23.46 -1.55 -0.88
N VAL A 113 -23.61 -2.83 -0.50
CA VAL A 113 -23.47 -3.98 -1.40
C VAL A 113 -24.70 -4.88 -1.48
N ARG A 114 -25.74 -4.64 -0.65
CA ARG A 114 -26.92 -5.51 -0.50
C ARG A 114 -27.66 -5.81 -1.83
N ASP A 115 -27.84 -4.81 -2.68
CA ASP A 115 -28.66 -4.93 -3.89
C ASP A 115 -27.83 -5.06 -5.17
N LEU A 116 -26.62 -5.64 -5.05
CA LEU A 116 -25.73 -5.84 -6.22
C LEU A 116 -25.98 -7.22 -6.90
N GLY A 117 -27.05 -7.92 -6.53
CA GLY A 117 -27.45 -9.19 -7.20
C GLY A 117 -26.61 -10.40 -6.80
N ILE A 118 -25.72 -10.29 -5.82
CA ILE A 118 -24.87 -11.37 -5.32
C ILE A 118 -25.35 -11.79 -3.92
N PRO A 119 -25.40 -13.10 -3.61
CA PRO A 119 -25.72 -13.57 -2.26
C PRO A 119 -24.81 -12.93 -1.22
N LEU A 120 -25.41 -12.28 -0.20
CA LEU A 120 -24.69 -11.53 0.83
C LEU A 120 -24.90 -12.20 2.19
N LEU A 121 -23.79 -12.45 2.89
CA LEU A 121 -23.76 -12.93 4.27
C LEU A 121 -23.21 -11.87 5.21
N ALA A 122 -23.68 -11.87 6.45
CA ALA A 122 -23.08 -11.04 7.49
C ALA A 122 -21.70 -11.59 7.87
N LEU A 123 -20.70 -10.73 7.93
CA LEU A 123 -19.33 -11.14 8.31
C LEU A 123 -19.29 -11.71 9.72
N GLU A 124 -20.13 -11.22 10.61
CA GLU A 124 -20.25 -11.65 12.00
C GLU A 124 -20.59 -13.15 12.13
N GLN A 125 -21.28 -13.74 11.14
CA GLN A 125 -21.57 -15.19 11.11
C GLN A 125 -20.29 -16.05 11.03
N VAL A 126 -19.20 -15.49 10.54
CA VAL A 126 -17.90 -16.18 10.51
C VAL A 126 -17.39 -16.47 11.92
N ARG A 127 -17.77 -15.68 12.94
CA ARG A 127 -17.41 -15.90 14.34
C ARG A 127 -17.99 -17.19 14.90
N ASP A 128 -19.18 -17.59 14.47
CA ASP A 128 -19.81 -18.84 14.91
C ASP A 128 -18.98 -20.08 14.51
N LEU A 129 -18.17 -19.95 13.48
CA LEU A 129 -17.25 -20.98 13.02
C LEU A 129 -15.91 -20.98 13.76
N ALA A 130 -15.64 -20.04 14.67
CA ALA A 130 -14.36 -19.97 15.40
C ALA A 130 -14.17 -21.18 16.31
N LYS A 131 -15.27 -21.75 16.83
CA LYS A 131 -15.26 -22.91 17.72
C LYS A 131 -15.93 -24.12 17.06
N GLY A 132 -15.56 -25.30 17.47
CA GLY A 132 -16.13 -26.57 16.97
C GLY A 132 -15.06 -27.60 16.64
N PRO A 133 -15.45 -28.80 16.25
CA PRO A 133 -14.51 -29.84 15.84
C PRO A 133 -13.72 -29.39 14.60
N ARG A 134 -12.51 -29.91 14.48
CA ARG A 134 -11.72 -29.71 13.27
C ARG A 134 -12.43 -30.42 12.08
N VAL A 135 -12.48 -29.72 10.96
CA VAL A 135 -12.99 -30.20 9.70
C VAL A 135 -11.82 -30.32 8.72
N LYS A 136 -11.60 -31.53 8.18
CA LYS A 136 -10.57 -31.68 7.14
C LYS A 136 -11.19 -31.36 5.78
N VAL A 137 -10.63 -30.33 5.13
CA VAL A 137 -11.04 -29.95 3.78
C VAL A 137 -10.25 -30.77 2.77
N ASP A 138 -10.94 -31.55 1.92
CA ASP A 138 -10.28 -32.39 0.91
C ASP A 138 -9.78 -31.60 -0.31
N ARG A 139 -10.30 -30.38 -0.53
CA ARG A 139 -9.83 -29.48 -1.60
C ARG A 139 -8.51 -28.83 -1.20
N LEU A 140 -7.46 -29.10 -1.98
CA LEU A 140 -6.14 -28.50 -1.75
C LEU A 140 -5.89 -27.35 -2.75
N PRO A 141 -5.56 -26.12 -2.27
CA PRO A 141 -5.11 -25.05 -3.14
C PRO A 141 -3.82 -25.43 -3.87
N LEU A 142 -3.65 -24.94 -5.11
CA LEU A 142 -2.45 -25.15 -5.92
C LEU A 142 -1.56 -23.91 -5.93
N PRO A 143 -0.25 -24.07 -6.23
CA PRO A 143 0.67 -22.94 -6.29
C PRO A 143 0.27 -21.84 -7.28
N ASP A 144 -0.31 -22.21 -8.41
CA ASP A 144 -0.68 -21.28 -9.46
C ASP A 144 -2.14 -20.81 -9.38
N ASP A 145 -2.91 -21.27 -8.37
CA ASP A 145 -4.25 -20.73 -8.12
C ASP A 145 -4.17 -19.24 -7.79
N PRO A 146 -4.99 -18.39 -8.43
CA PRO A 146 -5.16 -17.01 -8.03
C PRO A 146 -5.69 -16.93 -6.58
N VAL A 147 -5.19 -15.99 -5.80
CA VAL A 147 -5.55 -15.84 -4.39
C VAL A 147 -6.28 -14.53 -4.08
N VAL A 148 -6.06 -13.49 -4.87
CA VAL A 148 -6.66 -12.19 -4.64
C VAL A 148 -6.76 -11.37 -5.93
N ILE A 149 -7.81 -10.55 -6.00
CA ILE A 149 -7.97 -9.49 -7.01
C ILE A 149 -8.04 -8.17 -6.26
N ILE A 150 -6.96 -7.37 -6.30
CA ILE A 150 -6.88 -6.08 -5.60
C ILE A 150 -7.14 -4.95 -6.58
N ALA A 151 -8.23 -4.21 -6.38
CA ALA A 151 -8.55 -3.05 -7.20
C ALA A 151 -7.56 -1.90 -6.96
N THR A 152 -7.01 -1.36 -8.04
CA THR A 152 -6.16 -0.16 -8.01
C THR A 152 -6.82 0.97 -8.78
N SER A 153 -6.70 2.18 -8.27
CA SER A 153 -7.09 3.39 -8.99
C SER A 153 -6.09 3.63 -10.13
N GLY A 154 -6.33 3.03 -11.27
CA GLY A 154 -5.51 3.21 -12.48
C GLY A 154 -5.51 4.65 -12.99
N SER A 155 -4.75 4.90 -14.06
CA SER A 155 -4.80 6.16 -14.83
C SER A 155 -6.07 6.30 -15.67
N THR A 156 -6.84 5.23 -15.79
CA THR A 156 -8.13 5.15 -16.50
C THR A 156 -9.30 5.31 -15.53
N ALA A 157 -10.47 5.69 -16.07
CA ALA A 157 -11.67 5.91 -15.24
C ALA A 157 -12.11 4.67 -14.43
N LYS A 158 -11.80 3.45 -14.90
CA LYS A 158 -12.14 2.21 -14.20
C LYS A 158 -10.94 1.65 -13.41
N PRO A 159 -11.13 1.22 -12.14
CA PRO A 159 -10.11 0.51 -11.39
C PRO A 159 -9.70 -0.79 -12.10
N LYS A 160 -8.41 -1.14 -12.02
CA LYS A 160 -7.89 -2.42 -12.54
C LYS A 160 -7.72 -3.40 -11.39
N GLY A 161 -8.14 -4.64 -11.58
CA GLY A 161 -7.97 -5.71 -10.59
C GLY A 161 -6.60 -6.40 -10.75
N VAL A 162 -5.67 -6.13 -9.87
CA VAL A 162 -4.34 -6.81 -9.84
C VAL A 162 -4.49 -8.20 -9.26
N VAL A 163 -3.97 -9.22 -9.95
CA VAL A 163 -4.12 -10.62 -9.57
C VAL A 163 -2.78 -11.22 -9.12
N PHE A 164 -2.81 -11.89 -7.97
CA PHE A 164 -1.69 -12.69 -7.48
C PHE A 164 -2.09 -14.16 -7.32
N SER A 165 -1.09 -15.06 -7.46
CA SER A 165 -1.25 -16.49 -7.16
C SER A 165 -0.62 -16.84 -5.80
N ASN A 166 -0.87 -18.07 -5.31
CA ASN A 166 -0.13 -18.58 -4.15
C ASN A 166 1.37 -18.52 -4.37
N ARG A 167 1.84 -18.89 -5.57
CA ARG A 167 3.26 -18.88 -5.93
C ARG A 167 3.86 -17.49 -5.84
N THR A 168 3.22 -16.48 -6.44
CA THR A 168 3.76 -15.12 -6.43
C THR A 168 3.79 -14.54 -5.01
N MET A 169 2.75 -14.78 -4.21
CA MET A 169 2.71 -14.32 -2.82
C MET A 169 3.74 -15.00 -1.93
N THR A 170 3.88 -16.33 -2.00
CA THR A 170 4.88 -17.05 -1.19
C THR A 170 6.31 -16.74 -1.62
N SER A 171 6.54 -16.49 -2.91
CA SER A 171 7.84 -16.05 -3.42
C SER A 171 8.20 -14.64 -2.96
N TYR A 172 7.22 -13.72 -2.95
CA TYR A 172 7.37 -12.40 -2.34
C TYR A 172 7.76 -12.51 -0.86
N VAL A 173 7.04 -13.32 -0.09
CA VAL A 173 7.35 -13.56 1.34
C VAL A 173 8.77 -14.07 1.52
N SER A 174 9.19 -15.04 0.70
CA SER A 174 10.54 -15.61 0.78
C SER A 174 11.62 -14.56 0.52
N GLY A 175 11.45 -13.71 -0.48
CA GLY A 175 12.39 -12.62 -0.77
C GLY A 175 12.52 -11.64 0.40
N TRP A 176 11.38 -11.23 0.96
CA TRP A 176 11.35 -10.29 2.08
C TRP A 176 11.94 -10.85 3.38
N ALA A 177 11.80 -12.16 3.63
CA ALA A 177 12.39 -12.81 4.80
C ALA A 177 13.91 -12.66 4.86
N PHE A 178 14.59 -12.61 3.71
CA PHE A 178 16.04 -12.36 3.66
C PHE A 178 16.40 -10.89 3.93
N GLU A 179 15.55 -9.96 3.57
CA GLU A 179 15.78 -8.52 3.75
C GLU A 179 15.43 -8.01 5.15
N THR A 180 14.60 -8.75 5.87
CA THR A 180 14.14 -8.44 7.24
C THR A 180 14.25 -9.66 8.15
N PRO A 181 15.46 -10.23 8.34
CA PRO A 181 15.65 -11.46 9.09
C PRO A 181 15.27 -11.34 10.57
N GLU A 182 15.10 -10.12 11.07
CA GLU A 182 14.60 -9.84 12.42
C GLU A 182 13.10 -10.12 12.58
N ILE A 183 12.37 -10.22 11.47
CA ILE A 183 10.92 -10.48 11.44
C ILE A 183 10.69 -11.91 10.94
N THR A 184 10.68 -12.84 11.86
CA THR A 184 10.51 -14.28 11.59
C THR A 184 9.52 -14.89 12.57
N ARG A 185 9.50 -16.21 12.66
CA ARG A 185 8.67 -16.98 13.58
C ARG A 185 8.66 -16.37 14.98
N GLY A 186 7.48 -16.13 15.52
CA GLY A 186 7.27 -15.58 16.86
C GLY A 186 7.44 -14.07 16.97
N ALA A 187 7.93 -13.39 15.92
CA ALA A 187 7.96 -11.94 15.92
C ALA A 187 6.53 -11.37 16.01
N ARG A 188 6.37 -10.29 16.76
CA ARG A 188 5.11 -9.56 16.92
C ARG A 188 5.09 -8.38 15.96
N VAL A 189 4.09 -8.32 15.11
CA VAL A 189 3.96 -7.27 14.10
C VAL A 189 2.58 -6.63 14.17
N ILE A 190 2.49 -5.33 13.93
CA ILE A 190 1.20 -4.65 13.83
C ILE A 190 0.96 -4.24 12.37
N VAL A 191 -0.26 -4.46 11.88
CA VAL A 191 -0.70 -4.14 10.51
C VAL A 191 -1.65 -2.95 10.56
N PRO A 192 -1.17 -1.72 10.27
CA PRO A 192 -2.00 -0.53 10.32
C PRO A 192 -2.90 -0.34 9.11
N ALA A 193 -2.60 -1.02 8.01
CA ALA A 193 -3.33 -0.84 6.76
C ALA A 193 -4.67 -1.60 6.76
N PRO A 194 -5.73 -1.04 6.13
CA PRO A 194 -6.97 -1.78 5.91
C PRO A 194 -6.76 -3.03 5.05
N LEU A 195 -7.36 -4.16 5.44
CA LEU A 195 -7.24 -5.46 4.75
C LEU A 195 -7.80 -5.43 3.31
N ASN A 196 -8.66 -4.47 3.01
CA ASN A 196 -9.19 -4.24 1.67
C ASN A 196 -8.23 -3.46 0.74
N THR A 197 -7.01 -3.22 1.17
CA THR A 197 -5.94 -2.59 0.37
C THR A 197 -4.81 -3.58 0.09
N SER A 198 -4.00 -3.31 -0.93
CA SER A 198 -2.80 -4.10 -1.20
C SER A 198 -1.90 -4.21 0.04
N ALA A 199 -1.63 -3.09 0.71
CA ALA A 199 -0.76 -3.09 1.88
C ALA A 199 -1.30 -3.97 3.02
N GLY A 200 -2.60 -3.92 3.31
CA GLY A 200 -3.20 -4.73 4.39
C GLY A 200 -3.24 -6.21 4.05
N PHE A 201 -3.72 -6.57 2.85
CA PHE A 201 -3.79 -7.97 2.41
C PHE A 201 -2.39 -8.59 2.35
N VAL A 202 -1.44 -7.92 1.70
CA VAL A 202 -0.08 -8.45 1.55
C VAL A 202 0.61 -8.60 2.90
N GLN A 203 0.46 -7.65 3.83
CA GLN A 203 1.03 -7.77 5.18
C GLN A 203 0.40 -8.91 5.97
N LEU A 204 -0.94 -9.12 5.90
CA LEU A 204 -1.59 -10.27 6.52
C LEU A 204 -0.98 -11.58 6.01
N VAL A 205 -0.93 -11.77 4.70
CA VAL A 205 -0.39 -12.97 4.08
C VAL A 205 1.10 -13.14 4.39
N HIS A 206 1.88 -12.07 4.26
CA HIS A 206 3.32 -12.08 4.50
C HIS A 206 3.65 -12.55 5.91
N TYR A 207 3.12 -11.87 6.91
CA TYR A 207 3.48 -12.15 8.29
C TYR A 207 2.87 -13.46 8.82
N SER A 208 1.65 -13.83 8.40
CA SER A 208 1.08 -15.13 8.77
C SER A 208 1.86 -16.30 8.15
N THR A 209 2.34 -16.14 6.91
CA THR A 209 3.19 -17.14 6.26
C THR A 209 4.54 -17.28 6.94
N LEU A 210 5.10 -16.20 7.52
CA LEU A 210 6.34 -16.23 8.29
C LEU A 210 6.18 -16.77 9.72
N GLY A 211 4.98 -17.04 10.20
CA GLY A 211 4.74 -17.50 11.55
C GLY A 211 4.84 -16.39 12.61
N CYS A 212 4.50 -15.16 12.25
CA CYS A 212 4.45 -14.03 13.18
C CYS A 212 3.12 -13.98 13.95
N GLY A 213 3.12 -13.29 15.09
CA GLY A 213 1.90 -12.85 15.77
C GLY A 213 1.47 -11.48 15.24
N LEU A 214 0.30 -11.41 14.61
CA LEU A 214 -0.20 -10.21 13.94
C LEU A 214 -1.20 -9.47 14.83
N PHE A 215 -1.00 -8.18 14.96
CA PHE A 215 -1.89 -7.26 15.69
C PHE A 215 -2.62 -6.35 14.71
N PHE A 216 -3.92 -6.18 14.93
CA PHE A 216 -4.81 -5.35 14.11
C PHE A 216 -5.73 -4.53 14.99
N GLU A 217 -6.20 -3.40 14.43
CA GLU A 217 -7.31 -2.61 14.95
C GLU A 217 -8.32 -2.31 13.84
N SER A 218 -9.55 -2.00 14.20
CA SER A 218 -10.62 -1.68 13.24
C SER A 218 -10.32 -0.42 12.42
N ALA A 219 -9.68 0.55 13.07
CA ALA A 219 -9.25 1.81 12.49
C ALA A 219 -7.93 2.26 13.13
N PHE A 220 -7.21 3.11 12.42
CA PHE A 220 -5.98 3.70 12.94
C PHE A 220 -6.29 4.82 13.93
N ASP A 221 -5.94 4.60 15.20
CA ASP A 221 -5.83 5.62 16.24
C ASP A 221 -4.38 5.67 16.73
N PRO A 222 -3.67 6.81 16.60
CA PRO A 222 -2.25 6.89 16.92
C PRO A 222 -1.91 6.62 18.39
N ALA A 223 -2.82 6.95 19.32
CA ALA A 223 -2.60 6.71 20.75
C ALA A 223 -2.76 5.22 21.08
N VAL A 224 -3.77 4.56 20.50
CA VAL A 224 -3.99 3.11 20.63
C VAL A 224 -2.83 2.34 20.02
N PHE A 225 -2.36 2.75 18.81
CA PHE A 225 -1.22 2.11 18.17
C PHE A 225 0.06 2.24 18.99
N LEU A 226 0.34 3.44 19.52
CA LEU A 226 1.50 3.64 20.39
C LEU A 226 1.45 2.75 21.64
N ASP A 227 0.26 2.64 22.27
CA ASP A 227 0.05 1.76 23.41
C ASP A 227 0.31 0.28 23.04
N ILE A 228 -0.17 -0.19 21.90
CA ILE A 228 0.08 -1.55 21.40
C ILE A 228 1.58 -1.75 21.13
N LEU A 229 2.27 -0.80 20.48
CA LEU A 229 3.71 -0.89 20.22
C LEU A 229 4.51 -1.17 21.51
N VAL A 230 4.15 -0.47 22.59
CA VAL A 230 4.83 -0.57 23.90
C VAL A 230 4.39 -1.85 24.64
N ARG A 231 3.07 -2.01 24.86
CA ARG A 231 2.51 -3.09 25.68
C ARG A 231 2.80 -4.47 25.11
N GLU A 232 2.64 -4.62 23.81
CA GLU A 232 2.81 -5.91 23.13
C GLU A 232 4.25 -6.13 22.66
N LYS A 233 5.17 -5.18 22.91
CA LYS A 233 6.57 -5.24 22.48
C LYS A 233 6.70 -5.58 21.00
N ILE A 234 6.05 -4.81 20.15
CA ILE A 234 6.03 -5.02 18.71
C ILE A 234 7.44 -4.96 18.13
N ASN A 235 7.80 -5.94 17.31
CA ASN A 235 9.12 -6.04 16.68
C ASN A 235 9.22 -5.31 15.35
N GLY A 236 8.09 -5.13 14.64
CA GLY A 236 8.12 -4.39 13.39
C GLY A 236 6.76 -4.02 12.84
N PHE A 237 6.75 -3.03 11.96
CA PHE A 237 5.60 -2.66 11.15
C PHE A 237 6.01 -1.87 9.92
N GLY A 238 5.13 -1.90 8.91
CA GLY A 238 5.26 -1.10 7.70
C GLY A 238 4.04 -0.21 7.51
N ALA A 239 4.26 1.08 7.25
CA ALA A 239 3.19 2.04 7.05
C ALA A 239 3.60 3.19 6.12
N VAL A 240 2.62 3.96 5.64
CA VAL A 240 2.88 5.23 4.95
C VAL A 240 3.39 6.28 5.97
N PRO A 241 4.15 7.30 5.54
CA PRO A 241 4.74 8.30 6.44
C PRO A 241 3.75 8.94 7.40
N LEU A 242 2.53 9.22 6.94
CA LEU A 242 1.48 9.82 7.77
C LEU A 242 1.20 9.05 9.08
N PHE A 243 1.27 7.71 9.06
CA PHE A 243 1.06 6.92 10.27
C PHE A 243 2.21 7.14 11.26
N PHE A 244 3.45 7.16 10.77
CA PHE A 244 4.63 7.46 11.60
C PHE A 244 4.57 8.88 12.18
N GLU A 245 4.13 9.88 11.42
CA GLU A 245 3.93 11.25 11.87
C GLU A 245 2.90 11.30 12.99
N ARG A 246 1.71 10.73 12.76
CA ARG A 246 0.61 10.72 13.73
C ARG A 246 0.98 9.99 15.03
N ILE A 247 1.69 8.87 14.95
CA ILE A 247 2.19 8.17 16.15
C ILE A 247 3.19 9.04 16.90
N ALA A 248 4.13 9.67 16.17
CA ALA A 248 5.12 10.55 16.76
C ALA A 248 4.49 11.80 17.41
N ASP A 249 3.38 12.31 16.87
CA ASP A 249 2.63 13.45 17.44
C ASP A 249 1.84 13.10 18.72
N SER A 250 1.76 11.82 19.09
CA SER A 250 1.14 11.42 20.35
C SER A 250 1.89 12.02 21.55
N PRO A 251 1.20 12.60 22.54
CA PRO A 251 1.83 13.19 23.72
C PRO A 251 2.75 12.23 24.49
N LYS A 252 2.47 10.93 24.43
CA LYS A 252 3.25 9.88 25.11
C LYS A 252 4.45 9.38 24.29
N PHE A 253 4.66 9.86 23.07
CA PHE A 253 5.68 9.32 22.17
C PHE A 253 7.10 9.45 22.77
N GLU A 254 7.41 10.61 23.34
CA GLU A 254 8.76 10.87 23.89
C GLU A 254 9.09 9.96 25.10
N GLU A 255 8.09 9.55 25.87
CA GLU A 255 8.26 8.66 27.03
C GLU A 255 8.15 7.17 26.67
N ALA A 256 7.61 6.84 25.49
CA ALA A 256 7.34 5.47 25.08
C ALA A 256 8.63 4.65 24.93
N ASP A 257 8.65 3.46 25.51
CA ASP A 257 9.70 2.46 25.27
C ASP A 257 9.39 1.69 23.98
N LEU A 258 10.07 2.06 22.92
CA LEU A 258 9.98 1.45 21.60
C LEU A 258 11.17 0.54 21.26
N SER A 259 11.97 0.17 22.25
CA SER A 259 13.22 -0.61 22.08
C SER A 259 13.00 -2.01 21.50
N ALA A 260 11.77 -2.53 21.54
CA ALA A 260 11.42 -3.81 20.93
C ALA A 260 11.33 -3.77 19.40
N ILE A 261 11.18 -2.56 18.81
CA ILE A 261 11.07 -2.40 17.35
C ILE A 261 12.43 -2.66 16.71
N ARG A 262 12.49 -3.63 15.80
CA ARG A 262 13.67 -4.03 15.02
C ARG A 262 13.60 -3.56 13.58
N VAL A 263 12.39 -3.54 13.00
CA VAL A 263 12.16 -3.17 11.62
C VAL A 263 11.00 -2.19 11.54
N ALA A 264 11.26 -1.02 10.97
CA ALA A 264 10.24 -0.03 10.63
C ALA A 264 10.42 0.36 9.15
N THR A 265 9.42 0.03 8.31
CA THR A 265 9.46 0.33 6.89
C THR A 265 8.42 1.37 6.52
N THR A 266 8.77 2.28 5.62
CA THR A 266 7.87 3.33 5.16
C THR A 266 8.00 3.56 3.67
N GLY A 267 6.88 3.84 3.01
CA GLY A 267 6.84 4.05 1.56
C GLY A 267 5.48 4.53 1.07
N GLY A 268 5.33 4.59 -0.25
CA GLY A 268 4.09 5.03 -0.90
C GLY A 268 3.91 6.54 -1.00
N SER A 269 4.72 7.34 -0.30
CA SER A 269 4.88 8.79 -0.45
C SER A 269 6.25 9.24 0.08
N SER A 270 6.62 10.50 -0.18
CA SER A 270 7.88 11.08 0.31
C SER A 270 7.95 11.08 1.83
N VAL A 271 9.14 10.83 2.37
CA VAL A 271 9.44 10.81 3.80
C VAL A 271 10.30 12.03 4.15
N SER A 272 9.82 12.90 5.04
CA SER A 272 10.57 14.08 5.43
C SER A 272 11.79 13.70 6.28
N ARG A 273 12.86 14.48 6.16
CA ARG A 273 14.05 14.30 7.01
C ARG A 273 13.70 14.47 8.48
N ALA A 274 12.86 15.43 8.81
CA ALA A 274 12.41 15.69 10.18
C ALA A 274 11.74 14.45 10.82
N LEU A 275 10.90 13.75 10.06
CA LEU A 275 10.28 12.51 10.52
C LEU A 275 11.31 11.42 10.78
N GLN A 276 12.25 11.22 9.85
CA GLN A 276 13.32 10.24 10.02
C GLN A 276 14.17 10.52 11.25
N ASP A 277 14.58 11.77 11.46
CA ASP A 277 15.39 12.20 12.62
C ASP A 277 14.60 12.03 13.93
N ARG A 278 13.27 12.26 13.92
CA ARG A 278 12.42 12.08 15.10
C ARG A 278 12.39 10.61 15.56
N TRP A 279 12.20 9.67 14.65
CA TRP A 279 12.24 8.25 14.95
C TRP A 279 13.65 7.74 15.28
N ALA A 280 14.67 8.32 14.62
CA ALA A 280 16.07 7.99 14.90
C ALA A 280 16.48 8.35 16.34
N ARG A 281 15.93 9.43 16.94
CA ARG A 281 16.14 9.76 18.37
C ARG A 281 15.61 8.68 19.31
N LYS A 282 14.60 7.88 18.87
CA LYS A 282 14.10 6.70 19.60
C LYS A 282 14.90 5.42 19.30
N GLY A 283 16.02 5.52 18.55
CA GLY A 283 16.82 4.39 18.11
C GLY A 283 16.22 3.60 16.93
N ILE A 284 15.18 4.13 16.28
CA ILE A 284 14.47 3.44 15.21
C ILE A 284 14.79 4.10 13.87
N ILE A 285 15.39 3.35 12.96
CA ILE A 285 15.70 3.80 11.61
C ILE A 285 14.53 3.45 10.67
N LEU A 286 13.88 4.47 10.11
CA LEU A 286 12.85 4.27 9.10
C LEU A 286 13.49 3.85 7.78
N ARG A 287 13.25 2.60 7.35
CA ARG A 287 13.76 2.05 6.09
C ARG A 287 12.78 2.36 4.98
N GLN A 288 13.16 3.20 4.03
CA GLN A 288 12.29 3.54 2.91
C GLN A 288 12.16 2.37 1.94
N THR A 289 10.97 2.26 1.36
CA THR A 289 10.61 1.27 0.34
C THR A 289 9.97 1.97 -0.85
N TYR A 290 10.14 1.41 -2.03
CA TYR A 290 9.40 1.77 -3.23
C TYR A 290 8.70 0.55 -3.80
N GLY A 291 7.52 0.78 -4.32
CA GLY A 291 6.74 -0.24 -5.02
C GLY A 291 5.31 0.20 -5.28
N GLN A 292 4.59 -0.69 -5.91
CA GLN A 292 3.20 -0.53 -6.28
C GLN A 292 2.45 -1.85 -6.08
N THR A 293 1.12 -1.83 -6.22
CA THR A 293 0.33 -3.04 -6.04
C THR A 293 0.81 -4.17 -6.94
N GLU A 294 1.13 -3.88 -8.18
CA GLU A 294 1.52 -4.84 -9.22
C GLU A 294 2.81 -5.65 -8.92
N CYS A 295 3.64 -5.17 -7.99
CA CYS A 295 4.84 -5.90 -7.54
C CYS A 295 4.70 -6.52 -6.13
N GLY A 296 3.46 -6.71 -5.64
CA GLY A 296 3.22 -7.22 -4.29
C GLY A 296 3.36 -6.17 -3.19
N GLY A 297 3.38 -4.89 -3.56
CA GLY A 297 3.45 -3.75 -2.63
C GLY A 297 4.82 -3.09 -2.57
N ASN A 298 5.89 -3.82 -2.32
CA ASN A 298 7.25 -3.28 -2.26
C ASN A 298 8.21 -4.07 -3.15
N ALA A 299 8.89 -3.39 -4.07
CA ALA A 299 9.97 -3.94 -4.89
C ALA A 299 11.36 -3.67 -4.28
N THR A 300 11.47 -2.58 -3.51
CA THR A 300 12.74 -2.20 -2.89
C THR A 300 12.64 -2.09 -1.38
N ILE A 301 13.78 -2.21 -0.73
CA ILE A 301 13.95 -1.88 0.68
C ILE A 301 15.31 -1.22 0.89
N MET A 302 15.33 -0.14 1.68
CA MET A 302 16.57 0.49 2.09
C MET A 302 17.30 -0.42 3.09
N PRO A 303 18.55 -0.85 2.80
CA PRO A 303 19.34 -1.59 3.78
C PRO A 303 19.56 -0.75 5.05
N ALA A 304 19.38 -1.36 6.24
CA ALA A 304 19.43 -0.65 7.51
C ALA A 304 20.73 0.16 7.69
N LYS A 305 21.88 -0.40 7.27
CA LYS A 305 23.22 0.25 7.36
C LYS A 305 23.36 1.50 6.47
N LEU A 306 22.52 1.64 5.46
CA LEU A 306 22.58 2.73 4.48
C LEU A 306 21.48 3.77 4.71
N ALA A 307 20.42 3.44 5.45
CA ALA A 307 19.24 4.29 5.60
C ALA A 307 19.56 5.68 6.19
N ALA A 308 20.42 5.75 7.21
CA ALA A 308 20.83 7.03 7.79
C ALA A 308 21.73 7.87 6.86
N LYS A 309 22.50 7.20 5.97
CA LYS A 309 23.42 7.85 5.04
C LYS A 309 22.72 8.39 3.79
N PHE A 310 21.65 7.71 3.34
CA PHE A 310 20.92 8.04 2.11
C PHE A 310 19.41 8.17 2.39
N PRO A 311 19.03 9.19 3.18
CA PRO A 311 17.64 9.34 3.65
C PRO A 311 16.61 9.66 2.54
N GLU A 312 17.09 10.07 1.36
CA GLU A 312 16.26 10.41 0.20
C GLU A 312 16.01 9.23 -0.74
N LYS A 313 16.69 8.10 -0.51
CA LYS A 313 16.63 6.93 -1.40
C LYS A 313 15.68 5.86 -0.91
N CYS A 314 15.04 5.17 -1.84
CA CYS A 314 14.05 4.13 -1.57
C CYS A 314 14.66 2.72 -1.43
N GLY A 315 15.99 2.60 -1.40
CA GLY A 315 16.68 1.32 -1.31
C GLY A 315 16.95 0.67 -2.66
N ARG A 316 17.16 -0.63 -2.65
CA ARG A 316 17.44 -1.46 -3.83
C ARG A 316 16.50 -2.64 -3.90
N GLY A 317 16.47 -3.32 -5.04
CA GLY A 317 15.75 -4.59 -5.20
C GLY A 317 16.17 -5.63 -4.16
N GLY A 318 15.20 -6.42 -3.71
CA GLY A 318 15.46 -7.55 -2.82
C GLY A 318 16.22 -8.67 -3.54
N ILE A 319 16.63 -9.71 -2.80
CA ILE A 319 17.48 -10.82 -3.30
C ILE A 319 16.95 -11.48 -4.58
N PHE A 320 15.66 -11.46 -4.83
CA PHE A 320 15.02 -12.03 -6.02
C PHE A 320 14.33 -10.97 -6.90
N THR A 321 14.55 -9.69 -6.63
CA THR A 321 13.93 -8.58 -7.37
C THR A 321 14.99 -7.72 -8.03
N GLU A 322 14.96 -7.68 -9.35
CA GLU A 322 15.82 -6.84 -10.16
C GLU A 322 15.12 -5.52 -10.46
N LEU A 323 15.92 -4.46 -10.54
CA LEU A 323 15.52 -3.15 -10.99
C LEU A 323 16.35 -2.74 -12.20
N ALA A 324 15.72 -2.01 -13.11
CA ALA A 324 16.40 -1.34 -14.22
C ALA A 324 15.73 0.03 -14.45
N ILE A 325 16.46 0.92 -15.10
CA ILE A 325 15.94 2.19 -15.60
C ILE A 325 15.93 2.12 -17.13
N ALA A 326 14.79 2.45 -17.75
CA ALA A 326 14.64 2.45 -19.20
C ALA A 326 14.44 3.85 -19.76
N GLY A 327 15.10 4.14 -20.86
CA GLY A 327 14.87 5.34 -21.65
C GLY A 327 13.59 5.27 -22.47
N SER A 328 13.23 6.37 -23.10
CA SER A 328 12.05 6.44 -23.96
C SER A 328 12.11 5.52 -25.20
N ASP A 329 13.31 5.07 -25.59
CA ASP A 329 13.56 4.10 -26.65
C ASP A 329 13.48 2.64 -26.16
N GLY A 330 13.18 2.42 -24.87
CA GLY A 330 13.08 1.11 -24.23
C GLY A 330 14.42 0.49 -23.85
N LYS A 331 15.58 1.14 -24.11
CA LYS A 331 16.88 0.63 -23.72
C LYS A 331 17.19 0.94 -22.27
N PHE A 332 17.93 0.05 -21.63
CA PHE A 332 18.41 0.27 -20.27
C PHE A 332 19.44 1.40 -20.21
N LEU A 333 19.25 2.26 -19.22
CA LEU A 333 20.11 3.40 -18.96
C LEU A 333 21.18 3.07 -17.92
N PRO A 334 22.38 3.67 -18.03
CA PRO A 334 23.41 3.51 -17.02
C PRO A 334 23.04 4.21 -15.71
N PRO A 335 23.75 3.91 -14.60
CA PRO A 335 23.56 4.62 -13.33
C PRO A 335 23.67 6.14 -13.48
N GLY A 336 22.79 6.87 -12.76
CA GLY A 336 22.74 8.32 -12.77
C GLY A 336 21.79 8.93 -13.78
N GLU A 337 21.26 8.17 -14.73
CA GLU A 337 20.30 8.66 -15.71
C GLU A 337 18.86 8.44 -15.28
N VAL A 338 17.97 9.40 -15.63
CA VAL A 338 16.54 9.38 -15.33
C VAL A 338 15.80 8.64 -16.42
N GLY A 339 14.97 7.67 -16.06
CA GLY A 339 14.08 6.96 -16.97
C GLY A 339 12.98 6.20 -16.22
N GLU A 340 12.21 5.37 -16.94
CA GLU A 340 11.17 4.55 -16.35
C GLU A 340 11.77 3.47 -15.45
N ILE A 341 11.22 3.34 -14.23
CA ILE A 341 11.58 2.27 -13.30
C ILE A 341 10.95 0.97 -13.80
N LEU A 342 11.79 -0.01 -14.10
CA LEU A 342 11.39 -1.37 -14.42
C LEU A 342 11.69 -2.30 -13.26
N MET A 343 10.80 -3.25 -13.01
CA MET A 343 10.91 -4.23 -11.94
C MET A 343 10.72 -5.64 -12.48
N ARG A 344 11.53 -6.59 -12.01
CA ARG A 344 11.38 -8.00 -12.34
C ARG A 344 11.64 -8.85 -11.11
N GLY A 345 10.67 -9.67 -10.73
CA GLY A 345 10.82 -10.55 -9.57
C GLY A 345 9.63 -11.50 -9.41
N PRO A 346 9.81 -12.56 -8.61
CA PRO A 346 8.81 -13.62 -8.47
C PRO A 346 7.54 -13.17 -7.74
N GLY A 347 7.58 -12.03 -7.04
CA GLY A 347 6.42 -11.41 -6.37
C GLY A 347 5.57 -10.52 -7.29
N THR A 348 5.92 -10.41 -8.58
CA THR A 348 5.12 -9.64 -9.54
C THR A 348 3.75 -10.29 -9.79
N MET A 349 2.72 -9.47 -10.01
CA MET A 349 1.38 -9.93 -10.37
C MET A 349 1.39 -10.91 -11.55
N ILE A 350 0.39 -11.77 -11.63
CA ILE A 350 0.20 -12.62 -12.82
C ILE A 350 -0.52 -11.87 -13.95
N GLY A 351 -1.14 -10.73 -13.68
CA GLY A 351 -1.80 -9.87 -14.64
C GLY A 351 -2.94 -9.08 -14.02
N TYR A 352 -3.66 -8.33 -14.85
CA TYR A 352 -4.90 -7.69 -14.48
C TYR A 352 -6.10 -8.59 -14.79
N TRP A 353 -7.05 -8.65 -13.87
CA TRP A 353 -8.29 -9.42 -14.02
C TRP A 353 -9.06 -8.93 -15.25
N ASN A 354 -9.50 -9.88 -16.10
CA ASN A 354 -10.25 -9.63 -17.33
C ASN A 354 -9.66 -8.54 -18.26
N ASN A 355 -8.35 -8.23 -18.12
CA ASN A 355 -7.73 -7.16 -18.91
C ASN A 355 -6.36 -7.59 -19.48
N PRO A 356 -6.35 -8.47 -20.48
CA PRO A 356 -5.13 -8.95 -21.12
C PRO A 356 -4.35 -7.83 -21.84
N GLU A 357 -5.04 -6.84 -22.37
CA GLU A 357 -4.39 -5.70 -23.05
C GLU A 357 -3.57 -4.86 -22.05
N ALA A 358 -4.17 -4.44 -20.94
CA ALA A 358 -3.43 -3.72 -19.89
C ALA A 358 -2.31 -4.58 -19.29
N THR A 359 -2.53 -5.90 -19.18
CA THR A 359 -1.49 -6.83 -18.73
C THR A 359 -0.29 -6.81 -19.68
N ALA A 360 -0.51 -6.96 -20.99
CA ALA A 360 0.54 -6.94 -22.01
C ALA A 360 1.25 -5.57 -22.09
N GLN A 361 0.54 -4.47 -21.82
CA GLN A 361 1.15 -3.13 -21.75
C GLN A 361 2.05 -2.95 -20.52
N THR A 362 1.71 -3.60 -19.41
CA THR A 362 2.41 -3.43 -18.13
C THR A 362 3.50 -4.48 -17.93
N LEU A 363 3.28 -5.71 -18.37
CA LEU A 363 4.25 -6.80 -18.31
C LEU A 363 4.82 -7.06 -19.69
N LYS A 364 5.99 -6.48 -19.99
CA LYS A 364 6.67 -6.61 -21.28
C LYS A 364 8.07 -7.23 -21.10
N ASP A 365 8.42 -8.21 -21.91
CA ASP A 365 9.73 -8.83 -21.93
C ASP A 365 10.23 -9.31 -20.56
N GLY A 366 9.28 -9.75 -19.71
CA GLY A 366 9.54 -10.19 -18.34
C GLY A 366 9.74 -9.06 -17.32
N TRP A 367 9.54 -7.80 -17.71
CA TRP A 367 9.62 -6.64 -16.86
C TRP A 367 8.23 -6.05 -16.59
N LEU A 368 8.03 -5.61 -15.33
CA LEU A 368 6.93 -4.75 -14.95
C LEU A 368 7.32 -3.30 -15.23
N HIS A 369 6.61 -2.66 -16.14
CA HIS A 369 6.71 -1.23 -16.45
C HIS A 369 5.90 -0.45 -15.42
N SER A 370 6.59 0.33 -14.57
CA SER A 370 5.95 0.98 -13.43
C SER A 370 5.12 2.20 -13.80
N GLY A 371 5.44 2.87 -14.89
CA GLY A 371 4.93 4.21 -15.21
C GLY A 371 5.48 5.30 -14.29
N ASP A 372 6.48 4.99 -13.49
CA ASP A 372 7.17 5.90 -12.58
C ASP A 372 8.60 6.17 -13.08
N LEU A 373 9.10 7.38 -12.88
CA LEU A 373 10.47 7.77 -13.20
C LEU A 373 11.37 7.65 -11.98
N GLY A 374 12.59 7.19 -12.21
CA GLY A 374 13.60 7.07 -11.17
C GLY A 374 15.02 7.09 -11.70
N VAL A 375 15.95 7.01 -10.77
CA VAL A 375 17.40 6.92 -11.02
C VAL A 375 17.96 5.83 -10.13
N LEU A 376 18.76 4.94 -10.67
CA LEU A 376 19.64 4.07 -9.90
C LEU A 376 21.02 4.69 -9.80
N ASP A 377 21.61 4.69 -8.61
CA ASP A 377 23.02 5.07 -8.46
C ASP A 377 23.96 3.88 -8.72
N GLU A 378 25.26 4.12 -8.64
CA GLU A 378 26.31 3.08 -8.81
C GLU A 378 26.22 1.94 -7.80
N ASN A 379 25.53 2.14 -6.67
CA ASN A 379 25.26 1.12 -5.63
C ASN A 379 23.92 0.41 -5.83
N GLY A 380 23.21 0.71 -6.92
CA GLY A 380 21.87 0.18 -7.21
C GLY A 380 20.78 0.73 -6.29
N LEU A 381 21.02 1.85 -5.59
CA LEU A 381 20.00 2.49 -4.75
C LEU A 381 19.08 3.37 -5.60
N LEU A 382 17.78 3.13 -5.50
CA LEU A 382 16.75 3.85 -6.24
C LEU A 382 16.43 5.19 -5.59
N THR A 383 16.39 6.24 -6.41
CA THR A 383 15.73 7.52 -6.10
C THR A 383 14.49 7.63 -6.98
N PHE A 384 13.31 7.71 -6.36
CA PHE A 384 12.07 8.02 -7.06
C PHE A 384 12.08 9.50 -7.48
N VAL A 385 11.78 9.76 -8.75
CA VAL A 385 11.74 11.12 -9.32
C VAL A 385 10.30 11.63 -9.39
N ASP A 386 9.43 10.97 -10.16
CA ASP A 386 8.02 11.31 -10.30
C ASP A 386 7.24 10.21 -11.02
N ARG A 387 5.94 10.40 -11.20
CA ARG A 387 5.13 9.61 -12.12
C ARG A 387 5.17 10.18 -13.52
N MET A 388 5.32 9.32 -14.51
CA MET A 388 5.35 9.76 -15.92
C MET A 388 4.12 10.59 -16.29
N LYS A 389 2.93 10.23 -15.79
CA LYS A 389 1.67 10.96 -16.01
C LYS A 389 1.50 12.24 -15.19
N ASP A 390 2.36 12.48 -14.21
CA ASP A 390 2.31 13.66 -13.33
C ASP A 390 3.37 14.70 -13.72
N LEU A 391 4.20 14.40 -14.74
CA LEU A 391 5.13 15.39 -15.32
C LEU A 391 4.35 16.57 -15.88
N ILE A 392 4.85 17.77 -15.61
CA ILE A 392 4.34 19.03 -16.14
C ILE A 392 5.21 19.43 -17.33
N ILE A 393 4.62 19.57 -18.51
CA ILE A 393 5.36 19.89 -19.73
C ILE A 393 5.28 21.40 -19.98
N SER A 394 6.28 22.13 -19.51
CA SER A 394 6.33 23.60 -19.60
C SER A 394 7.33 24.05 -20.66
N GLY A 395 6.85 24.54 -21.78
CA GLY A 395 7.71 25.04 -22.87
C GLY A 395 8.67 23.98 -23.43
N GLY A 396 8.25 22.72 -23.44
CA GLY A 396 9.08 21.58 -23.87
C GLY A 396 10.02 21.03 -22.80
N LEU A 397 10.02 21.62 -21.60
CA LEU A 397 10.79 21.12 -20.45
C LEU A 397 9.91 20.25 -19.54
N ASN A 398 10.41 19.12 -19.13
CA ASN A 398 9.77 18.25 -18.17
C ASN A 398 10.04 18.72 -16.75
N ILE A 399 8.98 19.01 -16.00
CA ILE A 399 9.05 19.41 -14.59
C ILE A 399 8.45 18.30 -13.76
N SER A 400 9.23 17.79 -12.80
CA SER A 400 8.72 16.85 -11.81
C SER A 400 7.87 17.60 -10.79
N ALA A 401 6.57 17.24 -10.72
CA ALA A 401 5.68 17.75 -9.68
C ALA A 401 6.20 17.41 -8.28
N ALA A 402 6.74 16.19 -8.11
CA ALA A 402 7.29 15.74 -6.83
C ALA A 402 8.54 16.51 -6.40
N GLU A 403 9.37 16.98 -7.35
CA GLU A 403 10.51 17.87 -7.04
C GLU A 403 10.03 19.22 -6.49
N VAL A 404 9.03 19.78 -7.14
CA VAL A 404 8.42 21.06 -6.70
C VAL A 404 7.72 20.88 -5.36
N GLU A 405 6.99 19.78 -5.16
CA GLU A 405 6.35 19.45 -3.87
C GLU A 405 7.36 19.39 -2.73
N ARG A 406 8.50 18.74 -2.93
CA ARG A 406 9.58 18.70 -1.90
C ARG A 406 10.09 20.09 -1.53
N ALA A 407 10.27 20.98 -2.52
CA ALA A 407 10.73 22.33 -2.26
C ALA A 407 9.68 23.17 -1.49
N VAL A 408 8.41 23.06 -1.87
CA VAL A 408 7.29 23.75 -1.20
C VAL A 408 7.09 23.22 0.22
N LEU A 409 7.13 21.89 0.41
CA LEU A 409 6.95 21.25 1.72
C LEU A 409 8.06 21.62 2.73
N ALA A 410 9.24 22.00 2.25
CA ALA A 410 10.34 22.47 3.09
C ALA A 410 10.15 23.90 3.63
N PHE A 411 9.11 24.63 3.20
CA PHE A 411 8.78 25.94 3.71
C PHE A 411 8.03 25.84 5.05
N ASP A 412 8.45 26.63 6.03
CA ASP A 412 7.85 26.57 7.38
C ASP A 412 6.35 26.87 7.35
N GLY A 413 5.59 26.03 8.01
CA GLY A 413 4.13 26.12 8.12
C GLY A 413 3.35 25.36 7.05
N VAL A 414 3.97 24.82 5.99
CA VAL A 414 3.33 23.94 5.02
C VAL A 414 3.19 22.53 5.61
N GLU A 415 1.95 22.04 5.68
CA GLU A 415 1.66 20.67 6.17
C GLU A 415 1.43 19.68 5.05
N GLU A 416 0.69 20.11 4.02
CA GLU A 416 0.44 19.28 2.83
C GLU A 416 0.65 20.13 1.57
N VAL A 417 1.15 19.51 0.52
CA VAL A 417 1.28 20.13 -0.81
C VAL A 417 0.93 19.14 -1.90
N MET A 418 0.27 19.63 -2.92
CA MET A 418 0.12 18.98 -4.22
C MET A 418 0.53 19.94 -5.32
N VAL A 419 1.36 19.47 -6.23
CA VAL A 419 1.70 20.23 -7.45
C VAL A 419 1.03 19.57 -8.64
N ILE A 420 0.29 20.38 -9.39
CA ILE A 420 -0.44 19.97 -10.59
C ILE A 420 -0.09 20.89 -11.76
N ALA A 421 -0.35 20.44 -12.98
CA ALA A 421 -0.24 21.28 -14.15
C ALA A 421 -1.42 22.27 -14.20
N ALA A 422 -1.13 23.55 -14.32
CA ALA A 422 -2.08 24.58 -14.75
C ALA A 422 -1.83 24.92 -16.23
N LYS A 423 -2.89 25.23 -17.00
CA LYS A 423 -2.76 25.71 -18.37
C LYS A 423 -1.97 27.03 -18.43
N ASP A 424 -1.10 27.19 -19.41
CA ASP A 424 -0.33 28.40 -19.65
C ASP A 424 -0.32 28.76 -21.13
N LYS A 425 -0.71 29.99 -21.49
CA LYS A 425 -0.79 30.46 -22.88
C LYS A 425 0.56 30.44 -23.62
N LYS A 426 1.66 30.63 -22.89
CA LYS A 426 3.01 30.72 -23.47
C LYS A 426 3.76 29.38 -23.46
N PHE A 427 3.57 28.59 -22.41
CA PHE A 427 4.37 27.38 -22.15
C PHE A 427 3.58 26.08 -22.28
N GLY A 428 2.27 26.15 -22.59
CA GLY A 428 1.35 25.02 -22.60
C GLY A 428 0.89 24.68 -21.19
N GLU A 429 1.82 24.29 -20.32
CA GLU A 429 1.58 24.01 -18.92
C GLU A 429 2.58 24.76 -18.00
N THR A 430 2.21 24.92 -16.75
CA THR A 430 3.07 25.49 -15.70
C THR A 430 2.75 24.87 -14.34
N PRO A 431 3.73 24.80 -13.41
CA PRO A 431 3.47 24.29 -12.07
C PRO A 431 2.49 25.18 -11.29
N MET A 432 1.51 24.56 -10.67
CA MET A 432 0.61 25.15 -9.69
C MET A 432 0.74 24.38 -8.38
N ALA A 433 1.06 25.08 -7.30
CA ALA A 433 1.11 24.50 -5.96
C ALA A 433 -0.20 24.74 -5.22
N VAL A 434 -0.82 23.65 -4.74
CA VAL A 434 -1.92 23.69 -3.79
C VAL A 434 -1.35 23.30 -2.43
N VAL A 435 -1.49 24.17 -1.44
CA VAL A 435 -0.87 24.06 -0.12
C VAL A 435 -1.94 24.02 0.95
N TYR A 436 -1.80 23.13 1.93
CA TYR A 436 -2.57 23.19 3.17
C TYR A 436 -1.65 23.57 4.33
N ALA A 437 -2.12 24.48 5.16
CA ALA A 437 -1.39 24.95 6.34
C ALA A 437 -2.38 25.38 7.43
N ARG A 438 -2.05 25.12 8.70
CA ARG A 438 -2.88 25.56 9.85
C ARG A 438 -2.72 27.04 10.19
N ARG A 439 -1.69 27.65 9.65
CA ARG A 439 -1.36 29.09 9.84
C ARG A 439 -1.33 29.77 8.48
N PRO A 440 -1.63 31.07 8.40
CA PRO A 440 -1.48 31.81 7.16
C PRO A 440 -0.07 31.67 6.57
N ILE A 441 0.02 31.44 5.27
CA ILE A 441 1.28 31.33 4.52
C ILE A 441 1.53 32.64 3.80
N ASP A 442 2.73 33.18 3.97
CA ASP A 442 3.24 34.29 3.15
C ASP A 442 3.65 33.73 1.77
N VAL A 443 2.75 33.85 0.79
CA VAL A 443 2.96 33.34 -0.57
C VAL A 443 4.19 33.96 -1.25
N PRO A 444 4.43 35.28 -1.17
CA PRO A 444 5.68 35.87 -1.64
C PRO A 444 6.95 35.25 -1.04
N ALA A 445 6.98 35.01 0.27
CA ALA A 445 8.10 34.36 0.94
C ALA A 445 8.25 32.89 0.50
N LEU A 446 7.14 32.14 0.33
CA LEU A 446 7.15 30.80 -0.22
C LEU A 446 7.75 30.75 -1.63
N ILE A 447 7.38 31.69 -2.50
CA ILE A 447 7.94 31.76 -3.87
C ILE A 447 9.44 32.14 -3.83
N ALA A 448 9.86 33.06 -2.95
CA ALA A 448 11.28 33.35 -2.76
C ALA A 448 12.07 32.11 -2.32
N HIS A 449 11.53 31.34 -1.35
CA HIS A 449 12.11 30.08 -0.91
C HIS A 449 12.22 29.05 -2.05
N CYS A 450 11.21 28.95 -2.92
CA CYS A 450 11.25 28.07 -4.08
C CYS A 450 12.30 28.54 -5.12
N ASN A 451 12.44 29.83 -5.35
CA ASN A 451 13.46 30.39 -6.27
C ASN A 451 14.91 30.10 -5.84
N GLU A 452 15.15 29.95 -4.54
CA GLU A 452 16.47 29.57 -4.02
C GLU A 452 16.83 28.11 -4.25
N ARG A 453 15.82 27.25 -4.47
CA ARG A 453 15.95 25.77 -4.48
C ARG A 453 15.63 25.12 -5.81
N LEU A 454 14.92 25.82 -6.67
CA LEU A 454 14.45 25.31 -7.96
C LEU A 454 14.94 26.20 -9.10
N ALA A 455 15.18 25.58 -10.26
CA ALA A 455 15.35 26.35 -11.48
C ALA A 455 14.11 27.20 -11.79
N ASP A 456 14.28 28.37 -12.37
CA ASP A 456 13.23 29.37 -12.61
C ASP A 456 11.95 28.78 -13.21
N TYR A 457 12.07 27.95 -14.24
CA TYR A 457 10.92 27.36 -14.93
C TYR A 457 10.13 26.34 -14.09
N LYS A 458 10.71 25.82 -13.00
CA LYS A 458 10.07 24.85 -12.07
C LYS A 458 9.29 25.54 -10.93
N VAL A 459 9.57 26.81 -10.67
CA VAL A 459 8.91 27.54 -9.57
C VAL A 459 7.43 27.75 -9.88
N PRO A 460 6.51 27.47 -8.94
CA PRO A 460 5.07 27.59 -9.18
C PRO A 460 4.67 29.02 -9.61
N ARG A 461 3.81 29.09 -10.63
CA ARG A 461 3.21 30.35 -11.10
C ARG A 461 1.85 30.62 -10.50
N TYR A 462 1.23 29.61 -9.95
CA TYR A 462 -0.01 29.68 -9.19
C TYR A 462 0.21 29.01 -7.85
N VAL A 463 -0.30 29.64 -6.78
CA VAL A 463 -0.30 29.08 -5.43
C VAL A 463 -1.69 29.27 -4.85
N VAL A 464 -2.26 28.20 -4.34
CA VAL A 464 -3.53 28.22 -3.59
C VAL A 464 -3.26 27.68 -2.21
N VAL A 465 -3.76 28.39 -1.20
CA VAL A 465 -3.71 27.94 0.19
C VAL A 465 -5.13 27.46 0.57
N GLU A 466 -5.26 26.17 0.82
CA GLU A 466 -6.49 25.53 1.27
C GLU A 466 -6.66 25.72 2.76
N ASN A 467 -7.92 25.89 3.19
CA ASN A 467 -8.29 26.02 4.60
C ASN A 467 -8.55 24.65 5.29
N GLU A 468 -8.61 23.58 4.50
CA GLU A 468 -8.89 22.22 4.97
C GLU A 468 -7.85 21.27 4.42
N PRO A 469 -7.58 20.12 5.10
CA PRO A 469 -6.71 19.09 4.60
C PRO A 469 -7.11 18.62 3.20
N MET A 470 -6.12 18.30 2.37
CA MET A 470 -6.37 17.93 0.98
C MET A 470 -7.13 16.62 0.83
N PRO A 471 -7.93 16.46 -0.26
CA PRO A 471 -8.67 15.25 -0.53
C PRO A 471 -7.72 14.07 -0.73
N ARG A 472 -8.14 12.91 -0.21
CA ARG A 472 -7.37 11.68 -0.28
C ARG A 472 -8.10 10.61 -1.08
N THR A 473 -7.34 9.75 -1.74
CA THR A 473 -7.85 8.54 -2.38
C THR A 473 -8.38 7.57 -1.31
N ALA A 474 -9.08 6.53 -1.76
CA ALA A 474 -9.55 5.46 -0.89
C ALA A 474 -8.40 4.74 -0.14
N THR A 475 -7.17 4.80 -0.63
CA THR A 475 -5.97 4.25 0.03
C THR A 475 -5.28 5.23 0.98
N GLY A 476 -5.85 6.44 1.18
CA GLY A 476 -5.30 7.47 2.08
C GLY A 476 -4.23 8.38 1.46
N LYS A 477 -3.85 8.18 0.20
CA LYS A 477 -2.91 9.05 -0.52
C LYS A 477 -3.61 10.33 -0.99
N LEU A 478 -2.88 11.43 -1.13
CA LEU A 478 -3.39 12.68 -1.69
C LEU A 478 -3.93 12.45 -3.12
N SER A 479 -5.09 13.03 -3.43
CA SER A 479 -5.80 12.82 -4.70
C SER A 479 -5.51 13.94 -5.72
N LYS A 480 -4.44 13.80 -6.52
CA LYS A 480 -4.16 14.73 -7.63
C LYS A 480 -5.31 14.84 -8.64
N PRO A 481 -6.01 13.75 -9.04
CA PRO A 481 -7.15 13.86 -9.95
C PRO A 481 -8.24 14.81 -9.46
N THR A 482 -8.60 14.73 -8.16
CA THR A 482 -9.61 15.61 -7.56
C THR A 482 -9.16 17.08 -7.61
N MET A 483 -7.88 17.34 -7.37
CA MET A 483 -7.36 18.72 -7.42
C MET A 483 -7.23 19.24 -8.84
N ARG A 484 -6.86 18.41 -9.81
CA ARG A 484 -6.87 18.78 -11.23
C ARG A 484 -8.25 19.18 -11.71
N GLU A 485 -9.29 18.45 -11.31
CA GLU A 485 -10.67 18.81 -11.67
C GLU A 485 -11.12 20.10 -10.97
N ARG A 486 -10.82 20.25 -9.67
CA ARG A 486 -11.15 21.47 -8.91
C ARG A 486 -10.53 22.73 -9.48
N TYR A 487 -9.28 22.62 -9.97
CA TYR A 487 -8.49 23.76 -10.45
C TYR A 487 -8.23 23.74 -11.97
N LYS A 488 -9.08 23.06 -12.76
CA LYS A 488 -8.94 22.96 -14.21
C LYS A 488 -8.93 24.32 -14.93
N ASP A 489 -9.62 25.31 -14.34
CA ASP A 489 -9.74 26.67 -14.87
C ASP A 489 -8.86 27.67 -14.08
N ALA A 490 -7.83 27.18 -13.36
CA ALA A 490 -6.96 28.01 -12.53
C ALA A 490 -6.29 29.17 -13.30
N ALA A 491 -5.91 28.93 -14.56
CA ALA A 491 -5.29 29.94 -15.41
C ALA A 491 -6.21 31.14 -15.74
N GLU A 492 -7.53 30.97 -15.62
CA GLU A 492 -8.54 31.98 -15.89
C GLU A 492 -9.06 32.65 -14.61
N THR A 493 -9.02 31.93 -13.49
CA THR A 493 -9.69 32.31 -12.23
C THR A 493 -8.73 32.77 -11.14
N LEU A 494 -7.45 32.40 -11.20
CA LEU A 494 -6.47 32.68 -10.17
C LEU A 494 -5.44 33.72 -10.62
N PRO A 495 -5.01 34.62 -9.72
CA PRO A 495 -3.91 35.51 -10.01
C PRO A 495 -2.59 34.72 -10.11
N ARG A 496 -1.75 35.11 -11.05
CA ARG A 496 -0.36 34.64 -11.07
C ARG A 496 0.42 35.25 -9.90
N VAL A 497 1.25 34.44 -9.28
CA VAL A 497 2.16 34.87 -8.21
C VAL A 497 3.54 35.30 -8.74
N ARG A 498 3.77 34.98 -10.06
CA ARG A 498 4.99 35.39 -10.81
C ARG A 498 4.78 35.33 -12.33
#